data_b22bf9678b343fd2affcaaa1fdcf9f30
#
_entry.id   b22bf9678b343fd2affcaaa1fdcf9f30
#
_cell.length_a   1.000
_cell.length_b   1.000
_cell.length_c   1.000
_cell.angle_alpha   90.00
_cell.angle_beta   90.00
_cell.angle_gamma   90.00
#
_symmetry.space_group_name_H-M   'P 1'
#
loop_
_entity.id
_entity.type
_entity.pdbx_description
1 polymer ?
#
loop_
_entity_poly.entity_id
_entity_poly.type
_entity_poly.pdbx_seq_one_letter_code
_entity_poly.pdbx_strand_id
1 'polypeptide(L)'
;LLMYSQRQRFFDFHARFREIDEKAVFESVVLRIVDFANSVTSRLENGSLQRYALLLFVSVIAVAAMPLLELGVFVGENGLSPVDAPTAIAAAVLILCAFATAGLHRQRFYALVLLSVVGLVVALAFARFSAPDLAMTQLSVEVVTIVLLMLAIYYMHPWTPVETPLKRRLRDVAIAAVAGIGMTLVTLAMLTQPFSSISEFFLENSKPGGGGTNVVNVILVDFRGFDTLGEITVLAIAALGIYAMLKDTALTPPPSDGEGHAWTRDSHPLMLRLIARPMLPLALMVSAFIFLRGHNLPGGGFIAGLITSIALILQYIASGMQWTEDRIRLRYHNVIGLGLLFATVAGLGSFAFGYPFLTSTFDYITWPVVGKFEVASALIFDLGVYLAVIGATLLSLVTVGRLSPHSAIKPKQESA
;
A
#
# COMPACT_ATOMS: atom_id res chain seq x y z
N LEU A 1 -51.11 34.75 -49.91
CA LEU A 1 -52.44 35.44 -49.86
C LEU A 1 -53.38 34.68 -48.89
N LEU A 2 -53.54 33.37 -48.99
CA LEU A 2 -54.45 32.57 -48.15
C LEU A 2 -54.07 32.62 -46.66
N MET A 3 -52.77 32.56 -46.27
CA MET A 3 -52.30 32.75 -44.91
C MET A 3 -52.58 34.18 -44.41
N TYR A 4 -52.46 35.19 -45.23
CA TYR A 4 -52.69 36.56 -44.83
C TYR A 4 -54.19 36.86 -44.62
N SER A 5 -55.07 36.28 -45.44
CA SER A 5 -56.52 36.42 -45.27
C SER A 5 -57.06 35.72 -44.01
N GLN A 6 -56.37 34.72 -43.50
CA GLN A 6 -56.76 33.99 -42.29
C GLN A 6 -55.87 34.33 -41.05
N ARG A 7 -55.13 35.44 -41.14
CA ARG A 7 -54.15 35.82 -40.06
C ARG A 7 -54.80 35.89 -38.68
N GLN A 8 -56.03 36.40 -38.56
CA GLN A 8 -56.71 36.47 -37.25
C GLN A 8 -56.92 35.09 -36.61
N ARG A 9 -57.34 34.10 -37.41
CA ARG A 9 -57.50 32.72 -36.91
C ARG A 9 -56.17 32.09 -36.48
N PHE A 10 -55.08 32.44 -37.15
CA PHE A 10 -53.77 32.01 -36.78
C PHE A 10 -53.29 32.67 -35.46
N PHE A 11 -53.56 33.97 -35.31
CA PHE A 11 -53.27 34.68 -34.07
C PHE A 11 -54.16 34.17 -32.93
N ASP A 12 -55.43 33.93 -33.12
CA ASP A 12 -56.31 33.37 -32.10
C ASP A 12 -55.96 31.93 -31.74
N PHE A 13 -55.43 31.16 -32.69
CA PHE A 13 -54.91 29.84 -32.45
C PHE A 13 -53.61 29.90 -31.66
N HIS A 14 -52.68 30.80 -32.02
CA HIS A 14 -51.42 31.01 -31.29
C HIS A 14 -51.67 31.54 -29.88
N ALA A 15 -52.65 32.44 -29.71
CA ALA A 15 -53.01 32.97 -28.39
C ALA A 15 -53.61 31.92 -27.43
N ARG A 16 -54.01 30.74 -27.92
CA ARG A 16 -54.45 29.59 -27.10
C ARG A 16 -53.31 28.81 -26.51
N PHE A 17 -52.10 28.92 -27.09
CA PHE A 17 -50.92 28.32 -26.50
C PHE A 17 -50.40 29.31 -25.47
N ARG A 18 -50.25 28.79 -24.25
CA ARG A 18 -49.60 29.52 -23.16
C ARG A 18 -48.18 29.89 -23.60
N GLU A 19 -47.84 31.16 -23.60
CA GLU A 19 -46.44 31.57 -23.85
C GLU A 19 -45.55 30.80 -22.92
N ILE A 20 -44.70 29.96 -23.49
CA ILE A 20 -43.70 29.24 -22.73
C ILE A 20 -42.61 30.25 -22.42
N ASP A 21 -42.46 30.60 -21.16
CA ASP A 21 -41.29 31.37 -20.72
C ASP A 21 -40.06 30.48 -20.80
N GLU A 22 -39.34 30.59 -21.92
CA GLU A 22 -38.14 29.81 -22.21
C GLU A 22 -37.08 29.95 -21.10
N LYS A 23 -37.00 31.16 -20.50
CA LYS A 23 -36.11 31.44 -19.40
C LYS A 23 -36.52 30.64 -18.15
N ALA A 24 -37.80 30.65 -17.81
CA ALA A 24 -38.30 29.87 -16.66
C ALA A 24 -38.13 28.36 -16.86
N VAL A 25 -38.31 27.87 -18.10
CA VAL A 25 -38.02 26.45 -18.41
C VAL A 25 -36.56 26.14 -18.26
N PHE A 26 -35.65 26.94 -18.78
CA PHE A 26 -34.20 26.77 -18.64
C PHE A 26 -33.78 26.79 -17.17
N GLU A 27 -34.20 27.80 -16.43
CA GLU A 27 -33.88 27.91 -14.98
C GLU A 27 -34.41 26.69 -14.20
N SER A 28 -35.63 26.22 -14.50
CA SER A 28 -36.20 25.05 -13.84
C SER A 28 -35.42 23.76 -14.15
N VAL A 29 -34.89 23.60 -15.35
CA VAL A 29 -34.05 22.46 -15.74
C VAL A 29 -32.71 22.54 -15.00
N VAL A 30 -32.07 23.70 -15.02
CA VAL A 30 -30.79 23.91 -14.31
C VAL A 30 -30.94 23.62 -12.80
N LEU A 31 -31.99 24.19 -12.18
CA LEU A 31 -32.27 23.95 -10.75
C LEU A 31 -32.50 22.45 -10.47
N ARG A 32 -33.25 21.74 -11.29
CA ARG A 32 -33.44 20.27 -11.13
C ARG A 32 -32.12 19.49 -11.24
N ILE A 33 -31.25 19.90 -12.18
CA ILE A 33 -29.92 19.27 -12.32
C ILE A 33 -29.08 19.52 -11.05
N VAL A 34 -29.08 20.76 -10.55
CA VAL A 34 -28.37 21.11 -9.30
C VAL A 34 -28.94 20.36 -8.10
N ASP A 35 -30.27 20.31 -7.97
CA ASP A 35 -30.92 19.57 -6.87
C ASP A 35 -30.65 18.07 -6.96
N PHE A 36 -30.66 17.51 -8.15
CA PHE A 36 -30.28 16.11 -8.38
C PHE A 36 -28.82 15.87 -7.98
N ALA A 37 -27.90 16.72 -8.47
CA ALA A 37 -26.48 16.64 -8.15
C ALA A 37 -26.26 16.74 -6.63
N ASN A 38 -26.88 17.72 -5.97
CA ASN A 38 -26.82 17.87 -4.51
C ASN A 38 -27.37 16.64 -3.77
N SER A 39 -28.47 16.07 -4.25
CA SER A 39 -29.07 14.86 -3.68
C SER A 39 -28.16 13.65 -3.82
N VAL A 40 -27.49 13.47 -4.96
CA VAL A 40 -26.52 12.41 -5.20
C VAL A 40 -25.29 12.62 -4.31
N THR A 41 -24.72 13.82 -4.33
CA THR A 41 -23.52 14.15 -3.52
C THR A 41 -23.78 13.94 -2.04
N SER A 42 -24.89 14.45 -1.49
CA SER A 42 -25.23 14.29 -0.07
C SER A 42 -25.50 12.84 0.34
N ARG A 43 -25.92 12.00 -0.60
CA ARG A 43 -26.07 10.55 -0.36
C ARG A 43 -24.75 9.81 -0.38
N LEU A 44 -23.81 10.22 -1.23
CA LEU A 44 -22.48 9.61 -1.34
C LEU A 44 -21.52 10.16 -0.28
N GLU A 45 -21.48 11.48 -0.13
CA GLU A 45 -20.60 12.23 0.78
C GLU A 45 -21.34 12.74 2.02
N ASN A 46 -21.47 11.89 3.02
CA ASN A 46 -22.12 12.27 4.29
C ASN A 46 -21.17 12.31 5.49
N GLY A 47 -19.85 12.28 5.25
CA GLY A 47 -18.82 12.26 6.32
C GLY A 47 -18.67 10.93 7.07
N SER A 48 -19.45 9.89 6.72
CA SER A 48 -19.35 8.59 7.36
C SER A 48 -18.37 7.68 6.65
N LEU A 49 -17.20 7.43 7.28
CA LEU A 49 -16.19 6.51 6.77
C LEU A 49 -16.76 5.10 6.48
N GLN A 50 -17.71 4.66 7.32
CA GLN A 50 -18.38 3.37 7.11
C GLN A 50 -19.22 3.31 5.84
N ARG A 51 -19.88 4.44 5.47
CA ARG A 51 -20.64 4.51 4.23
C ARG A 51 -19.70 4.47 3.03
N TYR A 52 -18.57 5.16 3.11
CA TYR A 52 -17.57 5.12 2.06
C TYR A 52 -16.99 3.72 1.87
N ALA A 53 -16.63 3.05 2.96
CA ALA A 53 -16.17 1.66 2.91
C ALA A 53 -17.24 0.73 2.32
N LEU A 54 -18.51 0.87 2.75
CA LEU A 54 -19.62 0.10 2.19
C LEU A 54 -19.78 0.28 0.68
N LEU A 55 -19.80 1.53 0.22
CA LEU A 55 -19.93 1.86 -1.19
C LEU A 55 -18.74 1.32 -2.00
N LEU A 56 -17.53 1.45 -1.46
CA LEU A 56 -16.32 0.89 -2.07
C LEU A 56 -16.44 -0.63 -2.24
N PHE A 57 -16.73 -1.37 -1.18
CA PHE A 57 -16.86 -2.84 -1.26
C PHE A 57 -17.98 -3.28 -2.20
N VAL A 58 -19.13 -2.65 -2.13
CA VAL A 58 -20.26 -2.97 -3.02
C VAL A 58 -19.90 -2.67 -4.48
N SER A 59 -19.23 -1.55 -4.77
CA SER A 59 -18.78 -1.21 -6.12
C SER A 59 -17.76 -2.22 -6.65
N VAL A 60 -16.76 -2.59 -5.83
CA VAL A 60 -15.74 -3.59 -6.22
C VAL A 60 -16.40 -4.93 -6.50
N ILE A 61 -17.31 -5.40 -5.62
CA ILE A 61 -18.05 -6.66 -5.82
C ILE A 61 -18.87 -6.60 -7.11
N ALA A 62 -19.59 -5.50 -7.35
CA ALA A 62 -20.42 -5.34 -8.55
C ALA A 62 -19.59 -5.38 -9.84
N VAL A 63 -18.46 -4.64 -9.87
CA VAL A 63 -17.56 -4.61 -11.03
C VAL A 63 -16.89 -5.98 -11.26
N ALA A 64 -16.44 -6.65 -10.20
CA ALA A 64 -15.82 -7.97 -10.31
C ALA A 64 -16.82 -9.08 -10.69
N ALA A 65 -18.08 -8.95 -10.32
CA ALA A 65 -19.13 -9.91 -10.67
C ALA A 65 -19.49 -9.88 -12.17
N MET A 66 -19.38 -8.73 -12.85
CA MET A 66 -19.77 -8.60 -14.27
C MET A 66 -19.05 -9.62 -15.17
N PRO A 67 -17.71 -9.65 -15.27
CA PRO A 67 -17.03 -10.61 -16.13
C PRO A 67 -17.22 -12.06 -15.66
N LEU A 68 -17.35 -12.32 -14.36
CA LEU A 68 -17.59 -13.63 -13.81
C LEU A 68 -18.96 -14.21 -14.24
N LEU A 69 -19.99 -13.36 -14.28
CA LEU A 69 -21.32 -13.73 -14.72
C LEU A 69 -21.42 -13.85 -16.24
N GLU A 70 -20.73 -13.01 -17.00
CA GLU A 70 -20.68 -13.07 -18.46
C GLU A 70 -19.98 -14.32 -18.98
N LEU A 71 -18.86 -14.68 -18.36
CA LEU A 71 -18.10 -15.87 -18.73
C LEU A 71 -18.78 -17.17 -18.32
N GLY A 72 -19.56 -17.16 -17.24
CA GLY A 72 -20.31 -18.33 -16.74
C GLY A 72 -19.44 -19.54 -16.30
N VAL A 73 -18.10 -19.36 -16.29
CA VAL A 73 -17.16 -20.42 -15.97
C VAL A 73 -16.56 -20.17 -14.59
N PHE A 74 -17.07 -20.91 -13.60
CA PHE A 74 -16.59 -20.82 -12.22
C PHE A 74 -15.49 -21.83 -11.90
N VAL A 75 -15.38 -22.90 -12.66
CA VAL A 75 -14.36 -23.95 -12.53
C VAL A 75 -13.90 -24.33 -13.93
N GLY A 76 -12.60 -24.32 -14.17
CA GLY A 76 -11.99 -24.70 -15.43
C GLY A 76 -11.72 -26.21 -15.55
N GLU A 77 -11.05 -26.60 -16.61
CA GLU A 77 -10.78 -28.01 -16.95
C GLU A 77 -9.58 -28.59 -16.19
N ASN A 78 -8.70 -27.77 -15.66
CA ASN A 78 -7.52 -28.22 -14.92
C ASN A 78 -7.94 -28.81 -13.56
N GLY A 79 -7.47 -30.03 -13.29
CA GLY A 79 -7.70 -30.71 -12.02
C GLY A 79 -6.98 -29.99 -10.86
N LEU A 80 -7.59 -30.07 -9.67
CA LEU A 80 -6.97 -29.56 -8.45
C LEU A 80 -5.80 -30.44 -8.02
N SER A 81 -4.66 -29.84 -7.68
CA SER A 81 -3.53 -30.56 -7.13
C SER A 81 -3.82 -31.09 -5.72
N PRO A 82 -3.30 -32.27 -5.35
CA PRO A 82 -3.47 -32.79 -3.99
C PRO A 82 -2.78 -31.85 -2.97
N VAL A 83 -3.47 -31.60 -1.87
CA VAL A 83 -2.98 -30.74 -0.79
C VAL A 83 -2.19 -31.61 0.19
N ASP A 84 -0.92 -31.27 0.43
CA ASP A 84 -0.08 -31.92 1.43
C ASP A 84 -0.45 -31.49 2.87
N ALA A 85 -0.11 -32.31 3.84
CA ALA A 85 -0.47 -32.07 5.23
C ALA A 85 0.04 -30.72 5.81
N PRO A 86 1.29 -30.29 5.56
CA PRO A 86 1.77 -28.98 6.01
C PRO A 86 0.95 -27.80 5.45
N THR A 87 0.59 -27.84 4.17
CA THR A 87 -0.22 -26.82 3.52
C THR A 87 -1.64 -26.79 4.07
N ALA A 88 -2.24 -27.98 4.32
CA ALA A 88 -3.55 -28.09 4.94
C ALA A 88 -3.57 -27.52 6.36
N ILE A 89 -2.54 -27.78 7.18
CA ILE A 89 -2.39 -27.23 8.52
C ILE A 89 -2.24 -25.70 8.46
N ALA A 90 -1.38 -25.17 7.58
CA ALA A 90 -1.21 -23.74 7.40
C ALA A 90 -2.51 -23.05 6.99
N ALA A 91 -3.27 -23.63 6.05
CA ALA A 91 -4.58 -23.13 5.65
C ALA A 91 -5.59 -23.14 6.80
N ALA A 92 -5.62 -24.22 7.58
CA ALA A 92 -6.50 -24.32 8.75
C ALA A 92 -6.15 -23.25 9.81
N VAL A 93 -4.87 -23.05 10.11
CA VAL A 93 -4.41 -21.99 11.04
C VAL A 93 -4.81 -20.62 10.52
N LEU A 94 -4.61 -20.34 9.22
CA LEU A 94 -4.97 -19.07 8.60
C LEU A 94 -6.47 -18.79 8.76
N ILE A 95 -7.32 -19.76 8.42
CA ILE A 95 -8.78 -19.66 8.51
C ILE A 95 -9.21 -19.43 9.96
N LEU A 96 -8.70 -20.24 10.90
CA LEU A 96 -9.02 -20.10 12.31
C LEU A 96 -8.61 -18.75 12.89
N CYS A 97 -7.40 -18.27 12.57
CA CYS A 97 -6.92 -16.96 13.01
C CYS A 97 -7.71 -15.81 12.37
N ALA A 98 -8.11 -15.91 11.10
CA ALA A 98 -8.95 -14.90 10.45
C ALA A 98 -10.32 -14.78 11.13
N PHE A 99 -11.00 -15.90 11.39
CA PHE A 99 -12.28 -15.91 12.12
C PHE A 99 -12.12 -15.45 13.58
N ALA A 100 -11.05 -15.87 14.26
CA ALA A 100 -10.78 -15.45 15.63
C ALA A 100 -10.48 -13.93 15.70
N THR A 101 -9.75 -13.37 14.73
CA THR A 101 -9.52 -11.91 14.61
C THR A 101 -10.85 -11.17 14.46
N ALA A 102 -11.73 -11.66 13.57
CA ALA A 102 -13.06 -11.08 13.40
C ALA A 102 -13.92 -11.19 14.66
N GLY A 103 -13.86 -12.31 15.38
CA GLY A 103 -14.59 -12.52 16.63
C GLY A 103 -14.07 -11.70 17.81
N LEU A 104 -12.74 -11.58 17.92
CA LEU A 104 -12.05 -10.89 18.99
C LEU A 104 -11.64 -9.44 18.67
N HIS A 105 -12.17 -8.87 17.57
CA HIS A 105 -11.82 -7.50 17.11
C HIS A 105 -11.98 -6.42 18.18
N ARG A 106 -12.79 -6.64 19.20
CA ARG A 106 -12.96 -5.72 20.33
C ARG A 106 -11.78 -5.70 21.30
N GLN A 107 -11.06 -6.81 21.40
CA GLN A 107 -9.86 -6.96 22.22
C GLN A 107 -8.63 -6.68 21.34
N ARG A 108 -8.27 -5.41 21.22
CA ARG A 108 -7.29 -4.92 20.24
C ARG A 108 -5.97 -5.69 20.24
N PHE A 109 -5.46 -6.01 21.44
CA PHE A 109 -4.21 -6.75 21.56
C PHE A 109 -4.32 -8.18 20.99
N TYR A 110 -5.37 -8.93 21.35
CA TYR A 110 -5.57 -10.28 20.82
C TYR A 110 -5.84 -10.28 19.32
N ALA A 111 -6.61 -9.29 18.83
CA ALA A 111 -6.85 -9.14 17.39
C ALA A 111 -5.54 -8.88 16.64
N LEU A 112 -4.64 -8.05 17.19
CA LEU A 112 -3.33 -7.79 16.60
C LEU A 112 -2.45 -9.04 16.57
N VAL A 113 -2.38 -9.80 17.67
CA VAL A 113 -1.58 -11.04 17.73
C VAL A 113 -2.09 -12.06 16.71
N LEU A 114 -3.41 -12.22 16.59
CA LEU A 114 -4.00 -13.12 15.61
C LEU A 114 -3.76 -12.66 14.17
N LEU A 115 -3.82 -11.35 13.91
CA LEU A 115 -3.49 -10.78 12.61
C LEU A 115 -2.02 -11.03 12.25
N SER A 116 -1.11 -10.94 13.22
CA SER A 116 0.30 -11.25 13.03
C SER A 116 0.55 -12.72 12.65
N VAL A 117 -0.23 -13.63 13.26
CA VAL A 117 -0.18 -15.05 12.86
C VAL A 117 -0.67 -15.23 11.42
N VAL A 118 -1.74 -14.52 11.00
CA VAL A 118 -2.19 -14.53 9.61
C VAL A 118 -1.08 -14.06 8.66
N GLY A 119 -0.43 -12.93 8.96
CA GLY A 119 0.69 -12.40 8.15
C GLY A 119 1.87 -13.38 8.07
N LEU A 120 2.22 -14.02 9.18
CA LEU A 120 3.27 -15.05 9.22
C LEU A 120 2.92 -16.26 8.35
N VAL A 121 1.67 -16.76 8.44
CA VAL A 121 1.24 -17.90 7.61
C VAL A 121 1.25 -17.55 6.13
N VAL A 122 0.86 -16.32 5.76
CA VAL A 122 0.96 -15.84 4.38
C VAL A 122 2.42 -15.81 3.91
N ALA A 123 3.35 -15.32 4.73
CA ALA A 123 4.79 -15.34 4.40
C ALA A 123 5.32 -16.76 4.21
N LEU A 124 4.93 -17.70 5.08
CA LEU A 124 5.28 -19.11 4.96
C LEU A 124 4.69 -19.74 3.68
N ALA A 125 3.47 -19.36 3.31
CA ALA A 125 2.84 -19.80 2.06
C ALA A 125 3.65 -19.32 0.84
N PHE A 126 4.09 -18.05 0.81
CA PHE A 126 4.97 -17.54 -0.23
C PHE A 126 6.27 -18.35 -0.32
N ALA A 127 6.92 -18.63 0.81
CA ALA A 127 8.12 -19.46 0.84
C ALA A 127 7.85 -20.89 0.32
N ARG A 128 6.71 -21.48 0.70
CA ARG A 128 6.30 -22.83 0.29
C ARG A 128 6.02 -22.92 -1.21
N PHE A 129 5.45 -21.87 -1.80
CA PHE A 129 5.16 -21.79 -3.23
C PHE A 129 6.31 -21.19 -4.07
N SER A 130 7.54 -21.31 -3.58
CA SER A 130 8.76 -20.91 -4.29
C SER A 130 8.83 -19.40 -4.62
N ALA A 131 8.24 -18.56 -3.75
CA ALA A 131 8.29 -17.12 -3.84
C ALA A 131 9.03 -16.49 -2.65
N PRO A 132 10.35 -16.78 -2.46
CA PRO A 132 11.08 -16.36 -1.25
C PRO A 132 11.26 -14.84 -1.15
N ASP A 133 11.35 -14.12 -2.27
CA ASP A 133 11.39 -12.64 -2.27
C ASP A 133 10.11 -12.04 -1.66
N LEU A 134 8.93 -12.59 -2.06
CA LEU A 134 7.65 -12.16 -1.51
C LEU A 134 7.54 -12.49 -0.01
N ALA A 135 8.05 -13.68 0.39
CA ALA A 135 8.08 -14.06 1.80
C ALA A 135 8.90 -13.08 2.65
N MET A 136 10.08 -12.68 2.18
CA MET A 136 10.95 -11.72 2.88
C MET A 136 10.33 -10.33 2.94
N THR A 137 9.69 -9.88 1.84
CA THR A 137 8.97 -8.61 1.80
C THR A 137 7.80 -8.62 2.77
N GLN A 138 6.98 -9.68 2.76
CA GLN A 138 5.85 -9.85 3.67
C GLN A 138 6.29 -9.82 5.14
N LEU A 139 7.33 -10.55 5.51
CA LEU A 139 7.87 -10.54 6.88
C LEU A 139 8.35 -9.15 7.28
N SER A 140 9.03 -8.43 6.39
CA SER A 140 9.52 -7.08 6.66
C SER A 140 8.37 -6.11 6.90
N VAL A 141 7.35 -6.12 6.03
CA VAL A 141 6.15 -5.27 6.18
C VAL A 141 5.38 -5.63 7.45
N GLU A 142 5.24 -6.93 7.75
CA GLU A 142 4.54 -7.42 8.94
C GLU A 142 5.20 -6.90 10.22
N VAL A 143 6.51 -6.97 10.33
CA VAL A 143 7.25 -6.46 11.51
C VAL A 143 7.00 -4.96 11.71
N VAL A 144 7.06 -4.15 10.63
CA VAL A 144 6.74 -2.71 10.71
C VAL A 144 5.32 -2.50 11.21
N THR A 145 4.38 -3.18 10.58
CA THR A 145 2.95 -3.02 10.87
C THR A 145 2.64 -3.37 12.32
N ILE A 146 3.19 -4.51 12.81
CA ILE A 146 3.00 -4.94 14.21
C ILE A 146 3.58 -3.93 15.17
N VAL A 147 4.81 -3.47 14.94
CA VAL A 147 5.47 -2.49 15.83
C VAL A 147 4.68 -1.18 15.89
N LEU A 148 4.23 -0.66 14.74
CA LEU A 148 3.43 0.56 14.70
C LEU A 148 2.04 0.40 15.33
N LEU A 149 1.37 -0.73 15.10
CA LEU A 149 0.07 -1.01 15.70
C LEU A 149 0.17 -1.28 17.21
N MET A 150 1.22 -1.97 17.67
CA MET A 150 1.48 -2.13 19.11
C MET A 150 1.70 -0.77 19.79
N LEU A 151 2.43 0.12 19.15
CA LEU A 151 2.61 1.48 19.65
C LEU A 151 1.27 2.25 19.67
N ALA A 152 0.47 2.12 18.64
CA ALA A 152 -0.85 2.75 18.59
C ALA A 152 -1.78 2.20 19.70
N ILE A 153 -1.81 0.88 19.90
CA ILE A 153 -2.62 0.24 20.95
C ILE A 153 -2.18 0.68 22.35
N TYR A 154 -0.89 0.93 22.56
CA TYR A 154 -0.38 1.41 23.84
C TYR A 154 -1.02 2.73 24.28
N TYR A 155 -1.38 3.60 23.33
CA TYR A 155 -2.05 4.88 23.58
C TYR A 155 -3.59 4.81 23.49
N MET A 156 -4.16 3.63 23.23
CA MET A 156 -5.60 3.45 23.05
C MET A 156 -6.16 2.56 24.16
N HIS A 157 -7.44 2.75 24.48
CA HIS A 157 -8.14 1.86 25.40
C HIS A 157 -8.11 0.40 24.92
N PRO A 158 -7.91 -0.61 25.80
CA PRO A 158 -7.75 -2.00 25.39
C PRO A 158 -8.99 -2.61 24.72
N TRP A 159 -10.18 -2.04 24.98
CA TRP A 159 -11.44 -2.52 24.45
C TRP A 159 -12.09 -1.52 23.51
N THR A 160 -12.70 -2.03 22.44
CA THR A 160 -13.53 -1.18 21.56
C THR A 160 -14.99 -1.21 22.07
N PRO A 161 -15.66 -0.06 22.23
CA PRO A 161 -17.05 0.01 22.69
C PRO A 161 -18.02 -0.67 21.72
N VAL A 162 -19.16 -1.15 22.26
CA VAL A 162 -20.22 -1.81 21.45
C VAL A 162 -21.15 -0.76 20.88
N GLU A 163 -20.89 -0.32 19.67
CA GLU A 163 -21.72 0.68 19.00
C GLU A 163 -22.57 0.13 17.84
N THR A 164 -22.46 -1.16 17.52
CA THR A 164 -23.06 -1.72 16.31
C THR A 164 -24.38 -2.44 16.54
N PRO A 165 -25.52 -1.92 16.00
CA PRO A 165 -26.79 -2.62 16.05
C PRO A 165 -26.75 -3.92 15.24
N LEU A 166 -27.58 -4.91 15.63
CA LEU A 166 -27.62 -6.23 14.99
C LEU A 166 -27.83 -6.16 13.46
N LYS A 167 -28.68 -5.26 12.99
CA LYS A 167 -28.94 -5.05 11.55
C LYS A 167 -27.66 -4.72 10.77
N ARG A 168 -26.79 -3.92 11.38
CA ARG A 168 -25.52 -3.56 10.77
C ARG A 168 -24.57 -4.76 10.73
N ARG A 169 -24.47 -5.54 11.81
CA ARG A 169 -23.64 -6.75 11.83
C ARG A 169 -24.07 -7.75 10.77
N LEU A 170 -25.38 -7.99 10.62
CA LEU A 170 -25.90 -8.87 9.59
C LEU A 170 -25.58 -8.38 8.17
N ARG A 171 -25.72 -7.08 7.92
CA ARG A 171 -25.32 -6.49 6.64
C ARG A 171 -23.82 -6.71 6.37
N ASP A 172 -22.97 -6.42 7.35
CA ASP A 172 -21.51 -6.51 7.20
C ASP A 172 -21.06 -7.96 7.01
N VAL A 173 -21.69 -8.92 7.71
CA VAL A 173 -21.50 -10.37 7.48
C VAL A 173 -21.93 -10.78 6.08
N ALA A 174 -23.08 -10.29 5.59
CA ALA A 174 -23.56 -10.61 4.25
C ALA A 174 -22.58 -10.10 3.17
N ILE A 175 -22.10 -8.86 3.30
CA ILE A 175 -21.10 -8.27 2.38
C ILE A 175 -19.80 -9.08 2.43
N ALA A 176 -19.30 -9.41 3.61
CA ALA A 176 -18.08 -10.20 3.78
C ALA A 176 -18.23 -11.62 3.16
N ALA A 177 -19.39 -12.26 3.35
CA ALA A 177 -19.68 -13.56 2.76
C ALA A 177 -19.72 -13.50 1.23
N VAL A 178 -20.42 -12.50 0.66
CA VAL A 178 -20.48 -12.31 -0.81
C VAL A 178 -19.09 -12.02 -1.38
N ALA A 179 -18.32 -11.14 -0.74
CA ALA A 179 -16.96 -10.84 -1.15
C ALA A 179 -16.04 -12.07 -1.08
N GLY A 180 -16.12 -12.83 0.02
CA GLY A 180 -15.31 -14.04 0.22
C GLY A 180 -15.66 -15.14 -0.78
N ILE A 181 -16.94 -15.41 -1.00
CA ILE A 181 -17.38 -16.38 -2.00
C ILE A 181 -16.97 -15.92 -3.41
N GLY A 182 -17.21 -14.64 -3.74
CA GLY A 182 -16.82 -14.08 -5.03
C GLY A 182 -15.32 -14.21 -5.29
N MET A 183 -14.48 -13.85 -4.32
CA MET A 183 -13.03 -14.00 -4.44
C MET A 183 -12.61 -15.47 -4.59
N THR A 184 -13.24 -16.38 -3.85
CA THR A 184 -12.98 -17.83 -3.98
C THR A 184 -13.32 -18.31 -5.38
N LEU A 185 -14.46 -17.91 -5.94
CA LEU A 185 -14.87 -18.30 -7.29
C LEU A 185 -13.92 -17.73 -8.36
N VAL A 186 -13.51 -16.45 -8.24
CA VAL A 186 -12.52 -15.84 -9.14
C VAL A 186 -11.20 -16.61 -9.08
N THR A 187 -10.69 -16.86 -7.88
CA THR A 187 -9.44 -17.60 -7.69
C THR A 187 -9.53 -19.01 -8.27
N LEU A 188 -10.63 -19.71 -8.01
CA LEU A 188 -10.85 -21.05 -8.52
C LEU A 188 -10.93 -21.06 -10.05
N ALA A 189 -11.67 -20.13 -10.65
CA ALA A 189 -11.76 -19.98 -12.09
C ALA A 189 -10.38 -19.71 -12.71
N MET A 190 -9.58 -18.81 -12.13
CA MET A 190 -8.24 -18.48 -12.63
C MET A 190 -7.28 -19.67 -12.51
N LEU A 191 -7.26 -20.39 -11.40
CA LEU A 191 -6.33 -21.50 -11.16
C LEU A 191 -6.67 -22.76 -11.96
N THR A 192 -7.93 -22.94 -12.34
CA THR A 192 -8.39 -24.13 -13.05
C THR A 192 -8.54 -23.94 -14.57
N GLN A 193 -8.43 -22.70 -15.07
CA GLN A 193 -8.41 -22.43 -16.51
C GLN A 193 -7.05 -22.79 -17.13
N PRO A 194 -7.01 -23.46 -18.29
CA PRO A 194 -5.78 -23.62 -19.03
C PRO A 194 -5.34 -22.27 -19.59
N PHE A 195 -4.14 -21.83 -19.30
CA PHE A 195 -3.54 -20.62 -19.87
C PHE A 195 -2.10 -20.86 -20.30
N SER A 196 -1.66 -20.18 -21.35
CA SER A 196 -0.25 -20.17 -21.74
C SER A 196 0.51 -19.20 -20.87
N SER A 197 1.44 -19.71 -20.07
CA SER A 197 2.30 -18.88 -19.23
C SER A 197 3.52 -18.37 -20.00
N ILE A 198 3.91 -17.12 -19.75
CA ILE A 198 5.19 -16.55 -20.23
C ILE A 198 6.35 -16.84 -19.26
N SER A 199 6.11 -17.60 -18.19
CA SER A 199 7.11 -17.88 -17.15
C SER A 199 8.33 -18.62 -17.69
N GLU A 200 8.15 -19.50 -18.66
CA GLU A 200 9.24 -20.24 -19.31
C GLU A 200 10.24 -19.30 -19.96
N PHE A 201 9.75 -18.27 -20.67
CA PHE A 201 10.62 -17.23 -21.24
C PHE A 201 11.50 -16.57 -20.17
N PHE A 202 10.94 -16.20 -19.03
CA PHE A 202 11.71 -15.55 -17.96
C PHE A 202 12.71 -16.50 -17.30
N LEU A 203 12.33 -17.77 -17.09
CA LEU A 203 13.23 -18.79 -16.54
C LEU A 203 14.44 -19.04 -17.45
N GLU A 204 14.23 -19.11 -18.75
CA GLU A 204 15.28 -19.38 -19.73
C GLU A 204 16.19 -18.16 -19.96
N ASN A 205 15.63 -16.93 -19.97
CA ASN A 205 16.34 -15.73 -20.35
C ASN A 205 16.90 -14.92 -19.18
N SER A 206 16.48 -15.17 -17.95
CA SER A 206 16.89 -14.42 -16.78
C SER A 206 18.42 -14.37 -16.62
N LYS A 207 19.10 -15.49 -16.67
CA LYS A 207 20.56 -15.55 -16.55
C LYS A 207 21.31 -15.12 -17.81
N PRO A 208 20.99 -15.62 -19.04
CA PRO A 208 21.72 -15.22 -20.23
C PRO A 208 21.44 -13.80 -20.69
N GLY A 209 20.22 -13.28 -20.47
CA GLY A 209 19.81 -11.94 -20.87
C GLY A 209 20.03 -10.88 -19.79
N GLY A 210 19.59 -11.17 -18.56
CA GLY A 210 19.64 -10.24 -17.44
C GLY A 210 20.81 -10.44 -16.46
N GLY A 211 21.62 -11.51 -16.62
CA GLY A 211 22.80 -11.81 -15.78
C GLY A 211 22.47 -12.50 -14.45
N GLY A 212 21.29 -12.30 -13.88
CA GLY A 212 20.93 -12.77 -12.55
C GLY A 212 20.29 -14.14 -12.52
N THR A 213 20.55 -14.91 -11.45
CA THR A 213 19.85 -16.18 -11.18
C THR A 213 18.57 -16.00 -10.34
N ASN A 214 18.36 -14.84 -9.74
CA ASN A 214 17.11 -14.48 -9.12
C ASN A 214 16.13 -13.95 -10.19
N VAL A 215 15.32 -14.84 -10.75
CA VAL A 215 14.38 -14.54 -11.84
C VAL A 215 13.43 -13.40 -11.46
N VAL A 216 12.94 -13.36 -10.22
CA VAL A 216 12.03 -12.32 -9.74
C VAL A 216 12.70 -10.94 -9.78
N ASN A 217 13.92 -10.83 -9.25
CA ASN A 217 14.66 -9.57 -9.29
C ASN A 217 14.96 -9.14 -10.73
N VAL A 218 15.43 -10.05 -11.58
CA VAL A 218 15.73 -9.74 -13.01
C VAL A 218 14.48 -9.24 -13.74
N ILE A 219 13.31 -9.83 -13.50
CA ILE A 219 12.06 -9.32 -14.07
C ILE A 219 11.81 -7.88 -13.60
N LEU A 220 11.96 -7.60 -12.32
CA LEU A 220 11.66 -6.30 -11.72
C LEU A 220 12.65 -5.19 -12.10
N VAL A 221 13.92 -5.52 -12.39
CA VAL A 221 14.96 -4.50 -12.65
C VAL A 221 15.35 -4.39 -14.13
N ASP A 222 15.01 -5.37 -14.96
CA ASP A 222 15.36 -5.43 -16.38
C ASP A 222 14.13 -5.65 -17.26
N PHE A 223 13.64 -6.89 -17.39
CA PHE A 223 12.56 -7.22 -18.35
C PHE A 223 11.30 -6.39 -18.17
N ARG A 224 10.94 -6.07 -16.93
CA ARG A 224 9.79 -5.24 -16.55
C ARG A 224 10.19 -4.10 -15.60
N GLY A 225 11.42 -3.62 -15.72
CA GLY A 225 11.93 -2.53 -14.87
C GLY A 225 11.08 -1.25 -14.88
N PHE A 226 10.31 -1.04 -15.95
CA PHE A 226 9.35 0.07 -16.02
C PHE A 226 8.23 -0.02 -14.97
N ASP A 227 7.78 -1.22 -14.63
CA ASP A 227 6.78 -1.42 -13.58
C ASP A 227 7.34 -0.95 -12.22
N THR A 228 8.58 -1.37 -11.90
CA THR A 228 9.24 -0.98 -10.65
C THR A 228 9.57 0.52 -10.60
N LEU A 229 9.93 1.13 -11.73
CA LEU A 229 10.06 2.60 -11.82
C LEU A 229 8.72 3.29 -11.51
N GLY A 230 7.62 2.75 -12.00
CA GLY A 230 6.26 3.19 -11.67
C GLY A 230 5.95 3.04 -10.17
N GLU A 231 6.28 1.91 -9.58
CA GLU A 231 6.05 1.63 -8.14
C GLU A 231 6.77 2.64 -7.24
N ILE A 232 8.07 2.87 -7.45
CA ILE A 232 8.84 3.84 -6.65
C ILE A 232 8.37 5.29 -6.89
N THR A 233 7.86 5.59 -8.09
CA THR A 233 7.28 6.90 -8.40
C THR A 233 5.97 7.10 -7.65
N VAL A 234 5.07 6.11 -7.65
CA VAL A 234 3.82 6.16 -6.87
C VAL A 234 4.10 6.27 -5.38
N LEU A 235 5.09 5.51 -4.86
CA LEU A 235 5.51 5.58 -3.46
C LEU A 235 6.04 6.99 -3.11
N ALA A 236 6.82 7.60 -3.99
CA ALA A 236 7.31 8.96 -3.83
C ALA A 236 6.16 9.99 -3.82
N ILE A 237 5.21 9.87 -4.76
CA ILE A 237 4.03 10.74 -4.84
C ILE A 237 3.18 10.61 -3.56
N ALA A 238 2.96 9.39 -3.08
CA ALA A 238 2.21 9.15 -1.84
C ALA A 238 2.87 9.82 -0.63
N ALA A 239 4.19 9.66 -0.47
CA ALA A 239 4.95 10.28 0.62
C ALA A 239 4.94 11.81 0.56
N LEU A 240 5.11 12.38 -0.63
CA LEU A 240 5.04 13.83 -0.86
C LEU A 240 3.62 14.35 -0.65
N GLY A 241 2.60 13.58 -1.03
CA GLY A 241 1.19 13.88 -0.77
C GLY A 241 0.89 13.96 0.73
N ILE A 242 1.32 12.96 1.51
CA ILE A 242 1.22 12.95 2.97
C ILE A 242 1.90 14.20 3.56
N TYR A 243 3.12 14.49 3.11
CA TYR A 243 3.84 15.68 3.55
C TYR A 243 3.10 16.97 3.21
N ALA A 244 2.61 17.11 1.98
CA ALA A 244 1.90 18.32 1.54
C ALA A 244 0.60 18.54 2.32
N MET A 245 -0.12 17.48 2.64
CA MET A 245 -1.38 17.55 3.41
C MET A 245 -1.16 17.87 4.89
N LEU A 246 -0.05 17.43 5.48
CA LEU A 246 0.17 17.49 6.93
C LEU A 246 1.16 18.57 7.38
N LYS A 247 2.00 19.12 6.50
CA LYS A 247 3.08 20.06 6.85
C LYS A 247 2.62 21.30 7.63
N ASP A 248 1.40 21.79 7.35
CA ASP A 248 0.82 22.98 7.95
C ASP A 248 -0.27 22.65 9.00
N THR A 249 -0.43 21.36 9.31
CA THR A 249 -1.44 20.90 10.26
C THR A 249 -0.83 20.82 11.66
N ALA A 250 -1.42 21.52 12.62
CA ALA A 250 -1.08 21.42 14.03
C ALA A 250 -2.22 20.67 14.76
N LEU A 251 -1.92 19.51 15.31
CA LEU A 251 -2.86 18.78 16.15
C LEU A 251 -2.55 19.07 17.62
N THR A 252 -3.52 19.64 18.32
CA THR A 252 -3.49 19.70 19.78
C THR A 252 -4.18 18.44 20.31
N PRO A 253 -3.45 17.49 20.95
CA PRO A 253 -4.10 16.33 21.50
C PRO A 253 -5.02 16.75 22.63
N PRO A 254 -6.12 16.05 22.83
CA PRO A 254 -6.93 16.23 24.01
C PRO A 254 -6.08 15.94 25.27
N PRO A 255 -6.32 16.63 26.39
CA PRO A 255 -5.53 16.47 27.63
C PRO A 255 -5.65 15.08 28.26
N SER A 256 -6.68 14.35 27.90
CA SER A 256 -6.96 12.98 28.36
C SER A 256 -7.53 12.15 27.22
N ASP A 257 -7.50 10.81 27.37
CA ASP A 257 -8.22 9.91 26.50
C ASP A 257 -9.75 10.07 26.61
N GLY A 258 -10.52 9.37 25.77
CA GLY A 258 -11.98 9.43 25.78
C GLY A 258 -12.64 8.96 27.10
N GLU A 259 -11.87 8.41 28.05
CA GLU A 259 -12.29 7.94 29.35
C GLU A 259 -11.74 8.78 30.52
N GLY A 260 -11.03 9.87 30.20
CA GLY A 260 -10.51 10.82 31.19
C GLY A 260 -9.15 10.47 31.79
N HIS A 261 -8.47 9.43 31.28
CA HIS A 261 -7.13 9.05 31.73
C HIS A 261 -6.07 9.96 31.08
N ALA A 262 -5.10 10.40 31.87
CA ALA A 262 -3.97 11.16 31.34
C ALA A 262 -3.09 10.28 30.45
N TRP A 263 -2.65 10.82 29.31
CA TRP A 263 -1.66 10.14 28.46
C TRP A 263 -0.41 9.81 29.26
N THR A 264 0.15 8.59 29.03
CA THR A 264 1.37 8.17 29.75
C THR A 264 2.53 9.11 29.46
N ARG A 265 3.21 9.56 30.50
CA ARG A 265 4.37 10.46 30.39
C ARG A 265 5.63 9.77 29.88
N ASP A 266 5.72 8.44 29.98
CA ASP A 266 6.92 7.66 29.63
C ASP A 266 6.92 7.36 28.14
N SER A 267 7.38 8.33 27.35
CA SER A 267 7.38 8.26 25.89
C SER A 267 8.41 7.30 25.30
N HIS A 268 9.41 6.89 26.08
CA HIS A 268 10.54 6.10 25.56
C HIS A 268 11.00 5.04 26.56
N PRO A 269 10.45 3.81 26.51
CA PRO A 269 10.83 2.73 27.41
C PRO A 269 12.33 2.43 27.35
N LEU A 270 13.00 2.41 28.51
CA LEU A 270 14.43 2.20 28.60
C LEU A 270 14.89 0.91 27.91
N MET A 271 14.14 -0.17 28.09
CA MET A 271 14.40 -1.47 27.45
C MET A 271 14.44 -1.38 25.93
N LEU A 272 13.47 -0.69 25.34
CA LEU A 272 13.41 -0.51 23.88
C LEU A 272 14.63 0.28 23.38
N ARG A 273 15.04 1.33 24.11
CA ARG A 273 16.22 2.15 23.78
C ARG A 273 17.51 1.35 23.84
N LEU A 274 17.66 0.49 24.86
CA LEU A 274 18.85 -0.34 25.01
C LEU A 274 18.98 -1.39 23.89
N ILE A 275 17.87 -1.95 23.43
CA ILE A 275 17.85 -2.95 22.36
C ILE A 275 17.98 -2.29 20.98
N ALA A 276 17.29 -1.19 20.73
CA ALA A 276 17.25 -0.53 19.43
C ALA A 276 18.64 -0.04 18.97
N ARG A 277 19.48 0.43 19.88
CA ARG A 277 20.81 0.95 19.55
C ARG A 277 21.75 -0.08 18.91
N PRO A 278 21.98 -1.27 19.50
CA PRO A 278 22.82 -2.29 18.87
C PRO A 278 22.13 -2.96 17.66
N MET A 279 20.78 -2.96 17.61
CA MET A 279 20.05 -3.50 16.45
C MET A 279 20.25 -2.68 15.17
N LEU A 280 20.47 -1.37 15.26
CA LEU A 280 20.64 -0.52 14.08
C LEU A 280 21.81 -0.95 13.19
N PRO A 281 23.08 -1.03 13.67
CA PRO A 281 24.20 -1.45 12.82
C PRO A 281 24.02 -2.88 12.31
N LEU A 282 23.46 -3.78 13.11
CA LEU A 282 23.20 -5.15 12.69
C LEU A 282 22.17 -5.20 11.55
N ALA A 283 21.07 -4.48 11.68
CA ALA A 283 20.04 -4.41 10.63
C ALA A 283 20.56 -3.74 9.35
N LEU A 284 21.40 -2.72 9.46
CA LEU A 284 22.05 -2.10 8.32
C LEU A 284 23.02 -3.05 7.60
N MET A 285 23.78 -3.87 8.33
CA MET A 285 24.62 -4.92 7.75
C MET A 285 23.79 -5.97 7.01
N VAL A 286 22.69 -6.43 7.62
CA VAL A 286 21.78 -7.38 7.00
C VAL A 286 21.14 -6.77 5.75
N SER A 287 20.70 -5.51 5.83
CA SER A 287 20.15 -4.78 4.68
C SER A 287 21.15 -4.68 3.52
N ALA A 288 22.38 -4.28 3.79
CA ALA A 288 23.44 -4.21 2.78
C ALA A 288 23.74 -5.58 2.16
N PHE A 289 23.77 -6.65 2.96
CA PHE A 289 23.95 -8.02 2.46
C PHE A 289 22.78 -8.45 1.55
N ILE A 290 21.54 -8.19 1.95
CA ILE A 290 20.34 -8.52 1.16
C ILE A 290 20.29 -7.70 -0.12
N PHE A 291 20.69 -6.43 -0.08
CA PHE A 291 20.81 -5.57 -1.25
C PHE A 291 21.80 -6.15 -2.26
N LEU A 292 23.03 -6.40 -1.84
CA LEU A 292 24.10 -6.85 -2.73
C LEU A 292 23.87 -8.24 -3.33
N ARG A 293 23.16 -9.11 -2.64
CA ARG A 293 22.87 -10.46 -3.14
C ARG A 293 21.64 -10.54 -4.05
N GLY A 294 20.79 -9.46 -4.09
CA GLY A 294 19.45 -9.48 -4.70
C GLY A 294 19.38 -9.94 -6.14
N HIS A 295 20.43 -9.70 -6.92
CA HIS A 295 20.49 -10.10 -8.32
C HIS A 295 20.60 -11.63 -8.52
N ASN A 296 21.20 -12.34 -7.59
CA ASN A 296 21.45 -13.80 -7.70
C ASN A 296 20.71 -14.64 -6.65
N LEU A 297 20.30 -14.06 -5.54
CA LEU A 297 19.61 -14.71 -4.43
C LEU A 297 18.43 -13.84 -3.97
N PRO A 298 17.46 -14.40 -3.23
CA PRO A 298 16.35 -13.61 -2.70
C PRO A 298 16.81 -12.35 -1.97
N GLY A 299 16.29 -11.18 -2.38
CA GLY A 299 16.73 -9.89 -1.86
C GLY A 299 16.38 -8.72 -2.79
N GLY A 300 17.31 -7.75 -2.89
CA GLY A 300 17.19 -6.57 -3.76
C GLY A 300 16.87 -5.30 -3.01
N GLY A 301 16.81 -4.17 -3.74
CA GLY A 301 16.71 -2.82 -3.19
C GLY A 301 15.44 -2.57 -2.40
N PHE A 302 14.32 -3.12 -2.85
CA PHE A 302 13.04 -2.92 -2.17
C PHE A 302 13.05 -3.54 -0.76
N ILE A 303 13.41 -4.81 -0.64
CA ILE A 303 13.47 -5.54 0.65
C ILE A 303 14.52 -4.90 1.57
N ALA A 304 15.70 -4.64 1.04
CA ALA A 304 16.77 -3.98 1.78
C ALA A 304 16.36 -2.59 2.27
N GLY A 305 15.70 -1.81 1.40
CA GLY A 305 15.16 -0.49 1.75
C GLY A 305 14.15 -0.54 2.89
N LEU A 306 13.25 -1.53 2.89
CA LEU A 306 12.31 -1.77 3.98
C LEU A 306 13.04 -2.11 5.28
N ILE A 307 14.02 -3.03 5.27
CA ILE A 307 14.79 -3.40 6.47
C ILE A 307 15.51 -2.19 7.06
N THR A 308 16.14 -1.36 6.22
CA THR A 308 16.76 -0.12 6.66
C THR A 308 15.72 0.84 7.26
N SER A 309 14.58 1.00 6.60
CA SER A 309 13.49 1.83 7.10
C SER A 309 12.99 1.37 8.47
N ILE A 310 12.81 0.05 8.65
CA ILE A 310 12.41 -0.55 9.94
C ILE A 310 13.41 -0.21 11.03
N ALA A 311 14.71 -0.40 10.75
CA ALA A 311 15.76 -0.14 11.71
C ALA A 311 15.78 1.33 12.16
N LEU A 312 15.55 2.25 11.21
CA LEU A 312 15.46 3.69 11.49
C LEU A 312 14.16 4.05 12.23
N ILE A 313 13.03 3.48 11.82
CA ILE A 313 11.74 3.63 12.53
C ILE A 313 11.87 3.20 13.99
N LEU A 314 12.53 2.05 14.23
CA LEU A 314 12.76 1.58 15.58
C LEU A 314 13.59 2.57 16.40
N GLN A 315 14.58 3.27 15.80
CA GLN A 315 15.31 4.35 16.46
C GLN A 315 14.42 5.53 16.81
N TYR A 316 13.53 5.94 15.88
CA TYR A 316 12.57 7.02 16.12
C TYR A 316 11.64 6.72 17.30
N ILE A 317 11.15 5.48 17.38
CA ILE A 317 10.27 5.05 18.47
C ILE A 317 11.05 4.95 19.80
N ALA A 318 12.26 4.38 19.75
CA ALA A 318 13.04 4.09 20.96
C ALA A 318 13.73 5.31 21.57
N SER A 319 14.18 6.25 20.75
CA SER A 319 15.01 7.38 21.17
C SER A 319 14.34 8.74 21.00
N GLY A 320 13.19 8.78 20.30
CA GLY A 320 12.45 9.98 19.98
C GLY A 320 12.95 10.68 18.72
N MET A 321 12.08 11.55 18.18
CA MET A 321 12.31 12.24 16.93
C MET A 321 13.54 13.14 16.97
N GLN A 322 13.65 14.00 17.96
CA GLN A 322 14.71 14.98 18.06
C GLN A 322 16.10 14.32 18.16
N TRP A 323 16.25 13.30 19.02
CA TRP A 323 17.50 12.57 19.17
C TRP A 323 17.94 11.87 17.87
N THR A 324 16.97 11.35 17.10
CA THR A 324 17.26 10.62 15.86
C THR A 324 17.58 11.59 14.73
N GLU A 325 16.83 12.69 14.58
CA GLU A 325 17.08 13.73 13.56
C GLU A 325 18.45 14.43 13.75
N ASP A 326 18.88 14.67 15.00
CA ASP A 326 20.19 15.25 15.29
C ASP A 326 21.36 14.37 14.81
N ARG A 327 21.16 13.06 14.76
CA ARG A 327 22.16 12.09 14.33
C ARG A 327 22.04 11.72 12.87
N ILE A 328 20.82 11.58 12.39
CA ILE A 328 20.51 11.19 10.99
C ILE A 328 20.04 12.44 10.26
N ARG A 329 20.97 13.32 9.88
CA ARG A 329 20.70 14.60 9.20
C ARG A 329 20.28 14.40 7.74
N LEU A 330 19.39 13.46 7.45
CA LEU A 330 18.91 13.18 6.11
C LEU A 330 17.69 14.05 5.76
N ARG A 331 17.76 14.69 4.60
CA ARG A 331 16.58 15.32 3.99
C ARG A 331 15.87 14.27 3.15
N TYR A 332 14.82 13.68 3.67
CA TYR A 332 14.11 12.56 3.02
C TYR A 332 13.60 12.87 1.61
N HIS A 333 13.20 14.12 1.34
CA HIS A 333 12.87 14.57 -0.02
C HIS A 333 14.04 14.40 -0.99
N ASN A 334 15.25 14.73 -0.55
CA ASN A 334 16.45 14.57 -1.37
C ASN A 334 16.78 13.08 -1.58
N VAL A 335 16.55 12.25 -0.58
CA VAL A 335 16.76 10.79 -0.67
C VAL A 335 15.80 10.19 -1.71
N ILE A 336 14.52 10.57 -1.69
CA ILE A 336 13.54 10.19 -2.70
C ILE A 336 13.99 10.66 -4.10
N GLY A 337 14.35 11.94 -4.21
CA GLY A 337 14.79 12.52 -5.48
C GLY A 337 16.04 11.84 -6.05
N LEU A 338 17.02 11.52 -5.20
CA LEU A 338 18.21 10.75 -5.58
C LEU A 338 17.84 9.33 -6.01
N GLY A 339 16.91 8.66 -5.29
CA GLY A 339 16.44 7.34 -5.66
C GLY A 339 15.82 7.31 -7.06
N LEU A 340 14.89 8.22 -7.33
CA LEU A 340 14.27 8.36 -8.66
C LEU A 340 15.30 8.75 -9.74
N LEU A 341 16.27 9.60 -9.39
CA LEU A 341 17.35 10.00 -10.31
C LEU A 341 18.22 8.79 -10.70
N PHE A 342 18.68 8.00 -9.72
CA PHE A 342 19.48 6.80 -10.01
C PHE A 342 18.72 5.80 -10.88
N ALA A 343 17.47 5.54 -10.56
CA ALA A 343 16.63 4.64 -11.34
C ALA A 343 16.41 5.15 -12.78
N THR A 344 16.16 6.45 -12.95
CA THR A 344 15.96 7.07 -14.26
C THR A 344 17.26 7.10 -15.06
N VAL A 345 18.38 7.45 -14.43
CA VAL A 345 19.70 7.48 -15.10
C VAL A 345 20.13 6.07 -15.53
N ALA A 346 19.87 5.05 -14.71
CA ALA A 346 20.11 3.65 -15.10
C ALA A 346 19.30 3.28 -16.35
N GLY A 347 18.02 3.67 -16.39
CA GLY A 347 17.17 3.43 -17.55
C GLY A 347 17.57 4.20 -18.80
N LEU A 348 17.97 5.47 -18.67
CA LEU A 348 18.43 6.28 -19.79
C LEU A 348 19.83 5.84 -20.28
N GLY A 349 20.65 5.28 -19.40
CA GLY A 349 21.99 4.80 -19.72
C GLY A 349 22.00 3.75 -20.83
N SER A 350 20.97 2.90 -20.93
CA SER A 350 20.85 1.91 -21.99
C SER A 350 20.79 2.53 -23.41
N PHE A 351 20.17 3.72 -23.53
CA PHE A 351 20.11 4.44 -24.83
C PHE A 351 21.47 4.85 -25.36
N ALA A 352 22.42 5.17 -24.47
CA ALA A 352 23.79 5.54 -24.88
C ALA A 352 24.51 4.40 -25.60
N PHE A 353 24.07 3.16 -25.38
CA PHE A 353 24.60 1.95 -25.99
C PHE A 353 23.70 1.38 -27.11
N GLY A 354 22.62 2.09 -27.47
CA GLY A 354 21.70 1.70 -28.53
C GLY A 354 20.66 0.62 -28.14
N TYR A 355 20.47 0.39 -26.83
CA TYR A 355 19.50 -0.57 -26.31
C TYR A 355 18.19 0.13 -25.85
N PRO A 356 17.08 -0.60 -25.76
CA PRO A 356 15.85 -0.08 -25.20
C PRO A 356 16.00 0.45 -23.77
N PHE A 357 15.07 1.31 -23.34
CA PHE A 357 15.03 1.85 -21.99
C PHE A 357 15.01 0.74 -20.93
N LEU A 358 15.83 0.89 -19.88
CA LEU A 358 15.98 -0.06 -18.78
C LEU A 358 16.56 -1.44 -19.16
N THR A 359 17.18 -1.59 -20.33
CA THR A 359 17.94 -2.82 -20.62
C THR A 359 19.20 -2.84 -19.77
N SER A 360 19.38 -3.89 -18.97
CA SER A 360 20.59 -4.05 -18.17
C SER A 360 21.70 -4.73 -18.93
N THR A 361 22.92 -4.55 -18.45
CA THR A 361 24.10 -5.28 -18.90
C THR A 361 24.90 -5.75 -17.70
N PHE A 362 25.63 -6.84 -17.84
CA PHE A 362 26.43 -7.39 -16.78
C PHE A 362 27.79 -7.85 -17.30
N ASP A 363 28.79 -7.83 -16.41
CA ASP A 363 30.12 -8.33 -16.66
C ASP A 363 30.70 -8.96 -15.38
N TYR A 364 31.74 -9.76 -15.55
CA TYR A 364 32.40 -10.44 -14.46
C TYR A 364 33.75 -9.82 -14.17
N ILE A 365 33.88 -9.17 -13.03
CA ILE A 365 35.12 -8.55 -12.55
C ILE A 365 35.82 -9.53 -11.59
N THR A 366 37.14 -9.70 -11.79
CA THR A 366 37.95 -10.50 -10.88
C THR A 366 38.72 -9.58 -9.95
N TRP A 367 38.40 -9.65 -8.65
CA TRP A 367 39.08 -8.86 -7.62
C TRP A 367 40.01 -9.76 -6.82
N PRO A 368 41.26 -9.32 -6.51
CA PRO A 368 42.28 -10.17 -5.88
C PRO A 368 41.88 -10.81 -4.55
N VAL A 369 40.99 -10.18 -3.78
CA VAL A 369 40.56 -10.64 -2.42
C VAL A 369 39.22 -11.39 -2.48
N VAL A 370 38.31 -10.99 -3.36
CA VAL A 370 36.93 -11.50 -3.41
C VAL A 370 36.76 -12.60 -4.46
N GLY A 371 37.66 -12.66 -5.45
CA GLY A 371 37.56 -13.57 -6.58
C GLY A 371 36.73 -12.98 -7.72
N LYS A 372 36.12 -13.85 -8.54
CA LYS A 372 35.27 -13.45 -9.67
C LYS A 372 33.87 -13.19 -9.16
N PHE A 373 33.37 -11.97 -9.37
CA PHE A 373 31.98 -11.61 -9.04
C PHE A 373 31.34 -10.84 -10.22
N GLU A 374 30.04 -10.92 -10.28
CA GLU A 374 29.22 -10.30 -11.29
C GLU A 374 28.89 -8.86 -10.87
N VAL A 375 28.97 -7.93 -11.82
CA VAL A 375 28.53 -6.55 -11.70
C VAL A 375 27.52 -6.28 -12.79
N ALA A 376 26.29 -6.04 -12.42
CA ALA A 376 25.21 -5.70 -13.33
C ALA A 376 24.83 -4.22 -13.20
N SER A 377 24.53 -3.57 -14.32
CA SER A 377 24.01 -2.19 -14.33
C SER A 377 22.65 -2.08 -13.63
N ALA A 378 21.90 -3.19 -13.57
CA ALA A 378 20.70 -3.35 -12.77
C ALA A 378 20.87 -2.97 -11.29
N LEU A 379 22.10 -3.11 -10.72
CA LEU A 379 22.38 -2.72 -9.35
C LEU A 379 22.23 -1.20 -9.12
N ILE A 380 22.50 -0.38 -10.15
CA ILE A 380 22.32 1.09 -10.07
C ILE A 380 20.82 1.42 -9.99
N PHE A 381 20.01 0.73 -10.80
CA PHE A 381 18.56 0.85 -10.73
C PHE A 381 18.03 0.43 -9.37
N ASP A 382 18.48 -0.72 -8.87
CA ASP A 382 18.07 -1.28 -7.59
C ASP A 382 18.50 -0.39 -6.39
N LEU A 383 19.65 0.31 -6.51
CA LEU A 383 20.06 1.37 -5.57
C LEU A 383 19.06 2.53 -5.58
N GLY A 384 18.55 2.90 -6.74
CA GLY A 384 17.48 3.89 -6.88
C GLY A 384 16.23 3.47 -6.13
N VAL A 385 15.82 2.20 -6.28
CA VAL A 385 14.68 1.61 -5.55
C VAL A 385 14.93 1.65 -4.04
N TYR A 386 16.09 1.21 -3.59
CA TYR A 386 16.50 1.22 -2.18
C TYR A 386 16.35 2.60 -1.53
N LEU A 387 16.90 3.63 -2.18
CA LEU A 387 16.84 5.01 -1.69
C LEU A 387 15.40 5.56 -1.70
N ALA A 388 14.64 5.31 -2.76
CA ALA A 388 13.26 5.76 -2.85
C ALA A 388 12.37 5.16 -1.75
N VAL A 389 12.52 3.87 -1.47
CA VAL A 389 11.79 3.17 -0.40
C VAL A 389 12.13 3.75 0.98
N ILE A 390 13.42 3.94 1.29
CA ILE A 390 13.85 4.54 2.56
C ILE A 390 13.30 5.96 2.68
N GLY A 391 13.50 6.78 1.64
CA GLY A 391 13.09 8.18 1.67
C GLY A 391 11.59 8.35 1.84
N ALA A 392 10.78 7.58 1.10
CA ALA A 392 9.33 7.67 1.15
C ALA A 392 8.76 7.17 2.49
N THR A 393 9.24 6.04 2.97
CA THR A 393 8.80 5.46 4.26
C THR A 393 9.11 6.40 5.42
N LEU A 394 10.34 6.92 5.48
CA LEU A 394 10.75 7.80 6.57
C LEU A 394 10.11 9.19 6.45
N LEU A 395 9.93 9.74 5.25
CA LEU A 395 9.21 11.00 5.07
C LEU A 395 7.80 10.91 5.61
N SER A 396 7.08 9.85 5.26
CA SER A 396 5.72 9.61 5.73
C SER A 396 5.65 9.51 7.26
N LEU A 397 6.52 8.69 7.85
CA LEU A 397 6.57 8.49 9.30
C LEU A 397 6.92 9.78 10.06
N VAL A 398 8.00 10.46 9.63
CA VAL A 398 8.46 11.69 10.29
C VAL A 398 7.43 12.80 10.18
N THR A 399 6.74 12.91 9.04
CA THR A 399 5.67 13.90 8.87
C THR A 399 4.52 13.64 9.83
N VAL A 400 4.07 12.39 9.95
CA VAL A 400 3.02 12.01 10.93
C VAL A 400 3.52 12.20 12.37
N GLY A 401 4.76 11.82 12.65
CA GLY A 401 5.35 11.96 13.99
C GLY A 401 5.48 13.39 14.46
N ARG A 402 5.69 14.36 13.56
CA ARG A 402 5.75 15.80 13.87
C ARG A 402 4.40 16.37 14.30
N LEU A 403 3.30 15.71 14.01
CA LEU A 403 1.97 16.11 14.49
C LEU A 403 1.78 15.83 15.98
N SER A 404 2.66 15.02 16.59
CA SER A 404 2.60 14.74 18.03
C SER A 404 3.08 15.93 18.83
N PRO A 405 2.37 16.35 19.90
CA PRO A 405 2.70 17.56 20.70
C PRO A 405 4.02 17.44 21.45
N HIS A 406 4.53 16.25 21.68
CA HIS A 406 5.84 16.03 22.31
C HIS A 406 7.01 16.53 21.44
N SER A 407 6.79 16.75 20.13
CA SER A 407 7.77 17.36 19.25
C SER A 407 7.84 18.89 19.35
N ALA A 408 6.83 19.52 19.92
CA ALA A 408 6.70 20.98 20.02
C ALA A 408 7.29 21.59 21.31
N ILE A 409 7.72 20.78 22.27
CA ILE A 409 8.35 21.28 23.50
C ILE A 409 9.83 21.58 23.17
N LYS A 410 10.08 22.81 22.70
CA LYS A 410 11.42 23.40 22.78
C LYS A 410 11.88 23.35 24.24
N PRO A 411 13.09 22.87 24.55
CA PRO A 411 13.63 23.03 25.89
C PRO A 411 13.61 24.53 26.21
N LYS A 412 12.95 24.92 27.31
CA LYS A 412 13.19 26.24 27.92
C LYS A 412 14.69 26.35 28.07
N GLN A 413 15.29 27.30 27.38
CA GLN A 413 16.63 27.76 27.71
C GLN A 413 16.54 28.17 29.20
N GLU A 414 17.15 27.40 30.05
CA GLU A 414 17.55 27.85 31.37
C GLU A 414 18.52 29.00 31.16
N SER A 415 17.99 30.21 31.23
CA SER A 415 18.78 31.42 31.42
C SER A 415 19.37 31.35 32.81
N ALA A 416 20.64 30.99 32.89
CA ALA A 416 21.49 31.25 34.04
C ALA A 416 21.85 32.73 34.08
#